data_eaf1817b1ff5b4a8def98bc2e432ee11
#
_entry.id   eaf1817b1ff5b4a8def98bc2e432ee11
#
_cell.length_a   1.000
_cell.length_b   1.000
_cell.length_c   1.000
_cell.angle_alpha   90.00
_cell.angle_beta   90.00
_cell.angle_gamma   90.00
#
_symmetry.space_group_name_H-M   'P 1'
#
loop_
_entity.id
_entity.type
_entity.pdbx_description
1 polymer ?
#
loop_
_entity_poly.entity_id
_entity_poly.type
_entity_poly.pdbx_seq_one_letter_code
_entity_poly.pdbx_strand_id
1 'polypeptide(L)'
;MKQVDTITVTELHEMASKMYGNLVKVDVDVAKETVIVDMEMHADGEAYLLENGSKQEDLWGINLHPDNFGSDDFIEFDSMINLKPRQGNTSRDVLDTDIHAKIVEIVNRVVTQ
;
A
#
# COMPACT_ATOMS: atom_id res chain seq x y z
N MET A 1 4.00 -1.09 12.67
CA MET A 1 3.26 -0.24 11.74
C MET A 1 3.78 1.17 11.85
N LYS A 2 4.13 1.77 10.73
CA LYS A 2 4.66 3.14 10.71
C LYS A 2 4.37 3.85 9.40
N GLN A 3 4.22 5.17 9.50
CA GLN A 3 4.15 6.06 8.35
C GLN A 3 5.57 6.36 7.87
N VAL A 4 5.78 6.35 6.54
CA VAL A 4 7.09 6.61 5.95
C VAL A 4 7.00 7.68 4.87
N ASP A 5 8.00 8.54 4.80
CA ASP A 5 8.20 9.47 3.69
C ASP A 5 9.09 8.82 2.63
N THR A 6 10.08 8.06 3.06
CA THR A 6 10.93 7.25 2.21
C THR A 6 11.25 5.94 2.93
N ILE A 7 11.50 4.88 2.17
CA ILE A 7 11.90 3.58 2.70
C ILE A 7 12.79 2.88 1.68
N THR A 8 13.80 2.19 2.16
CA THR A 8 14.71 1.45 1.27
C THR A 8 14.21 0.03 1.01
N VAL A 9 14.65 -0.56 -0.10
CA VAL A 9 14.36 -1.96 -0.41
C VAL A 9 14.90 -2.88 0.68
N THR A 10 16.06 -2.56 1.25
CA THR A 10 16.64 -3.33 2.36
C THR A 10 15.72 -3.32 3.57
N GLU A 11 15.15 -2.16 3.92
CA GLU A 11 14.18 -2.07 5.02
C GLU A 11 12.92 -2.88 4.73
N LEU A 12 12.44 -2.87 3.48
CA LEU A 12 11.30 -3.70 3.09
C LEU A 12 11.61 -5.19 3.21
N HIS A 13 12.81 -5.63 2.84
CA HIS A 13 13.23 -7.02 3.02
C HIS A 13 13.23 -7.41 4.51
N GLU A 14 13.72 -6.56 5.38
CA GLU A 14 13.73 -6.80 6.82
C GLU A 14 12.32 -6.94 7.37
N MET A 15 11.40 -6.06 6.95
CA MET A 15 9.99 -6.12 7.35
C MET A 15 9.33 -7.41 6.87
N ALA A 16 9.55 -7.77 5.60
CA ALA A 16 8.99 -8.98 5.02
C ALA A 16 9.45 -10.23 5.77
N SER A 17 10.73 -10.30 6.10
CA SER A 17 11.31 -11.48 6.77
C SER A 17 10.73 -11.72 8.17
N LYS A 18 10.27 -10.66 8.84
CA LYS A 18 9.71 -10.75 10.20
C LYS A 18 8.24 -11.17 10.22
N MET A 19 7.54 -11.07 9.10
CA MET A 19 6.10 -11.27 9.10
C MET A 19 5.63 -12.30 8.06
N TYR A 20 5.68 -11.94 6.77
CA TYR A 20 5.17 -12.80 5.71
C TYR A 20 6.26 -13.50 4.88
N GLY A 21 7.52 -13.15 5.09
CA GLY A 21 8.66 -13.72 4.40
C GLY A 21 9.02 -13.02 3.10
N ASN A 22 8.05 -12.78 2.23
CA ASN A 22 8.30 -12.27 0.88
C ASN A 22 7.54 -11.00 0.51
N LEU A 23 6.64 -10.52 1.36
CA LEU A 23 5.87 -9.31 1.08
C LEU A 23 5.69 -8.43 2.31
N VAL A 24 5.42 -7.15 2.04
CA VAL A 24 5.06 -6.15 3.05
C VAL A 24 3.70 -5.59 2.69
N LYS A 25 2.75 -5.60 3.63
CA LYS A 25 1.45 -4.97 3.45
C LYS A 25 1.57 -3.47 3.65
N VAL A 26 0.97 -2.72 2.74
CA VAL A 26 1.08 -1.26 2.68
C VAL A 26 -0.29 -0.66 2.42
N ASP A 27 -0.61 0.41 3.13
CA ASP A 27 -1.80 1.22 2.85
C ASP A 27 -1.38 2.61 2.37
N VAL A 28 -2.11 3.12 1.39
CA VAL A 28 -1.85 4.42 0.77
C VAL A 28 -3.10 5.28 0.86
N ASP A 29 -2.94 6.53 1.31
CA ASP A 29 -3.93 7.58 1.17
C ASP A 29 -3.56 8.37 -0.08
N VAL A 30 -4.34 8.21 -1.15
CA VAL A 30 -3.98 8.83 -2.44
C VAL A 30 -4.22 10.34 -2.46
N ALA A 31 -5.10 10.86 -1.59
CA ALA A 31 -5.36 12.29 -1.50
C ALA A 31 -4.25 13.02 -0.76
N LYS A 32 -3.79 12.46 0.36
CA LYS A 32 -2.72 13.04 1.19
C LYS A 32 -1.33 12.54 0.80
N GLU A 33 -1.26 11.55 -0.07
CA GLU A 33 -0.01 10.89 -0.47
C GLU A 33 0.76 10.31 0.72
N THR A 34 0.02 9.76 1.68
CA THR A 34 0.55 9.15 2.90
C THR A 34 0.70 7.65 2.72
N VAL A 35 1.80 7.09 3.19
CA VAL A 35 2.10 5.66 3.08
C VAL A 35 2.37 5.08 4.45
N ILE A 36 1.64 3.99 4.79
CA ILE A 36 1.81 3.23 6.03
C ILE A 36 2.31 1.84 5.67
N VAL A 37 3.33 1.38 6.36
CA VAL A 37 3.96 0.06 6.14
C VAL A 37 4.00 -0.76 7.43
N ASP A 38 4.41 -2.01 7.31
CA ASP A 38 4.71 -2.90 8.43
C ASP A 38 3.48 -3.19 9.29
N MET A 39 2.43 -3.66 8.65
CA MET A 39 1.20 -4.06 9.31
C MET A 39 0.90 -5.53 9.06
N GLU A 40 0.24 -6.17 10.00
CA GLU A 40 -0.18 -7.55 9.86
C GLU A 40 -1.38 -7.66 8.91
N MET A 41 -2.30 -6.70 8.98
CA MET A 41 -3.48 -6.64 8.12
C MET A 41 -3.66 -5.24 7.57
N HIS A 42 -4.10 -5.14 6.31
CA HIS A 42 -4.40 -3.83 5.71
C HIS A 42 -5.41 -3.03 6.53
N ALA A 43 -6.37 -3.70 7.17
CA ALA A 43 -7.36 -3.04 8.01
C ALA A 43 -6.74 -2.29 9.19
N ASP A 44 -5.58 -2.72 9.68
CA ASP A 44 -4.90 -2.04 10.79
C ASP A 44 -4.41 -0.65 10.36
N GLY A 45 -3.81 -0.57 9.17
CA GLY A 45 -3.37 0.71 8.60
C GLY A 45 -4.54 1.60 8.23
N GLU A 46 -5.62 1.02 7.71
CA GLU A 46 -6.85 1.76 7.40
C GLU A 46 -7.41 2.43 8.67
N ALA A 47 -7.53 1.68 9.76
CA ALA A 47 -8.02 2.22 11.03
C ALA A 47 -7.13 3.37 11.53
N TYR A 48 -5.82 3.21 11.47
CA TYR A 48 -4.89 4.25 11.85
C TYR A 48 -5.08 5.52 11.02
N LEU A 49 -5.19 5.38 9.70
CA LEU A 49 -5.35 6.53 8.81
C LEU A 49 -6.70 7.22 9.02
N LEU A 50 -7.78 6.47 9.23
CA LEU A 50 -9.09 7.06 9.53
C LEU A 50 -9.07 7.85 10.83
N GLU A 51 -8.39 7.37 11.87
CA GLU A 51 -8.22 8.09 13.13
C GLU A 51 -7.42 9.37 12.97
N ASN A 52 -6.56 9.44 11.96
CA ASN A 52 -5.69 10.58 11.69
C ASN A 52 -6.18 11.48 10.56
N GLY A 53 -7.48 11.43 10.25
CA GLY A 53 -8.13 12.38 9.36
C GLY A 53 -8.24 11.98 7.90
N SER A 54 -7.86 10.76 7.54
CA SER A 54 -8.08 10.24 6.19
C SER A 54 -9.54 9.88 5.96
N LYS A 55 -9.95 9.86 4.69
CA LYS A 55 -11.27 9.41 4.28
C LYS A 55 -11.16 8.00 3.69
N GLN A 56 -12.10 7.13 4.02
CA GLN A 56 -12.06 5.75 3.53
C GLN A 56 -11.99 5.66 1.99
N GLU A 57 -12.66 6.58 1.29
CA GLU A 57 -12.66 6.61 -0.17
C GLU A 57 -11.27 6.81 -0.79
N ASP A 58 -10.31 7.33 -0.01
CA ASP A 58 -8.95 7.63 -0.46
C ASP A 58 -7.95 6.54 -0.08
N LEU A 59 -8.36 5.52 0.67
CA LEU A 59 -7.47 4.51 1.23
C LEU A 59 -7.45 3.23 0.41
N TRP A 60 -6.26 2.79 0.03
CA TRP A 60 -6.06 1.62 -0.80
C TRP A 60 -4.94 0.75 -0.24
N GLY A 61 -5.14 -0.57 -0.32
CA GLY A 61 -4.16 -1.54 0.16
C GLY A 61 -3.42 -2.18 -0.99
N ILE A 62 -2.12 -2.32 -0.82
CA ILE A 62 -1.23 -3.00 -1.76
C ILE A 62 -0.28 -3.89 -0.97
N ASN A 63 0.41 -4.77 -1.69
CA ASN A 63 1.52 -5.54 -1.15
C ASN A 63 2.77 -5.20 -1.95
N LEU A 64 3.88 -4.97 -1.27
CA LEU A 64 5.17 -4.77 -1.93
C LEU A 64 5.99 -6.06 -1.80
N HIS A 65 6.56 -6.49 -2.92
CA HIS A 65 7.39 -7.70 -3.00
C HIS A 65 8.84 -7.27 -3.21
N PRO A 66 9.65 -7.14 -2.13
CA PRO A 66 11.00 -6.60 -2.26
C PRO A 66 11.91 -7.35 -3.23
N ASP A 67 11.74 -8.67 -3.35
CA ASP A 67 12.53 -9.49 -4.28
C ASP A 67 12.28 -9.11 -5.74
N ASN A 68 11.16 -8.46 -6.04
CA ASN A 68 10.75 -8.11 -7.39
C ASN A 68 10.92 -6.61 -7.69
N PHE A 69 11.67 -5.90 -6.85
CA PHE A 69 11.90 -4.46 -7.05
C PHE A 69 12.48 -4.20 -8.44
N GLY A 70 11.89 -3.23 -9.13
CA GLY A 70 12.29 -2.87 -10.49
C GLY A 70 11.52 -3.62 -11.58
N SER A 71 10.59 -4.50 -11.21
CA SER A 71 9.73 -5.21 -12.16
C SER A 71 8.26 -4.88 -11.93
N ASP A 72 7.40 -5.30 -12.85
CA ASP A 72 5.95 -5.10 -12.74
C ASP A 72 5.33 -5.86 -11.58
N ASP A 73 6.03 -6.86 -11.05
CA ASP A 73 5.56 -7.69 -9.94
C ASP A 73 5.91 -7.12 -8.57
N PHE A 74 6.57 -5.98 -8.51
CA PHE A 74 6.93 -5.34 -7.24
C PHE A 74 5.70 -4.90 -6.45
N ILE A 75 4.72 -4.27 -7.12
CA ILE A 75 3.49 -3.77 -6.50
C ILE A 75 2.36 -4.71 -6.85
N GLU A 76 1.76 -5.33 -5.84
CA GLU A 76 0.58 -6.17 -6.01
C GLU A 76 -0.64 -5.45 -5.46
N PHE A 77 -1.67 -5.30 -6.29
CA PHE A 77 -2.92 -4.64 -5.92
C PHE A 77 -3.92 -5.69 -5.45
N ASP A 78 -3.82 -6.08 -4.19
CA ASP A 78 -4.67 -7.13 -3.62
C ASP A 78 -4.93 -6.87 -2.14
N SER A 79 -6.13 -6.37 -1.83
CA SER A 79 -6.53 -6.13 -0.46
C SER A 79 -8.05 -6.08 -0.31
N MET A 80 -8.54 -6.62 0.78
CA MET A 80 -9.97 -6.54 1.13
C MET A 80 -10.44 -5.10 1.31
N ILE A 81 -9.57 -4.18 1.76
CA ILE A 81 -9.97 -2.78 1.93
C ILE A 81 -10.26 -2.08 0.61
N ASN A 82 -9.83 -2.68 -0.52
CA ASN A 82 -10.09 -2.14 -1.86
C ASN A 82 -11.53 -2.39 -2.32
N LEU A 83 -12.26 -3.26 -1.64
CA LEU A 83 -13.67 -3.48 -1.95
C LEU A 83 -14.48 -2.26 -1.54
N LYS A 84 -14.86 -1.45 -2.52
CA LYS A 84 -15.59 -0.19 -2.35
C LYS A 84 -16.72 -0.14 -3.38
N PRO A 85 -17.81 -0.90 -3.17
CA PRO A 85 -18.90 -0.97 -4.16
C PRO A 85 -19.50 0.40 -4.52
N ARG A 86 -19.55 1.32 -3.57
CA ARG A 86 -20.07 2.67 -3.81
C ARG A 86 -19.22 3.48 -4.77
N GLN A 87 -17.94 3.14 -4.90
CA GLN A 87 -17.01 3.78 -5.84
C GLN A 87 -16.85 2.97 -7.12
N GLY A 88 -17.62 1.90 -7.28
CA GLY A 88 -17.50 1.02 -8.44
C GLY A 88 -16.34 0.04 -8.37
N ASN A 89 -15.63 -0.02 -7.23
CA ASN A 89 -14.51 -0.96 -7.07
C ASN A 89 -15.02 -2.24 -6.39
N THR A 90 -15.36 -3.23 -7.21
CA THR A 90 -15.98 -4.48 -6.77
C THR A 90 -14.99 -5.65 -6.71
N SER A 91 -13.71 -5.35 -6.66
CA SER A 91 -12.61 -6.32 -6.66
C SER A 91 -11.62 -5.97 -5.56
N ARG A 92 -10.75 -6.91 -5.21
CA ARG A 92 -9.60 -6.65 -4.34
C ARG A 92 -8.49 -5.88 -5.06
N ASP A 93 -8.57 -5.79 -6.38
CA ASP A 93 -7.69 -4.97 -7.21
C ASP A 93 -8.16 -3.50 -7.18
N VAL A 94 -7.37 -2.61 -7.76
CA VAL A 94 -7.72 -1.20 -7.96
C VAL A 94 -8.09 -1.04 -9.43
N LEU A 95 -9.40 -0.91 -9.68
CA LEU A 95 -9.95 -0.90 -11.05
C LEU A 95 -9.85 0.44 -11.76
N ASP A 96 -9.88 1.55 -11.00
CA ASP A 96 -9.73 2.89 -11.55
C ASP A 96 -8.29 3.10 -11.99
N THR A 97 -8.08 3.36 -13.28
CA THR A 97 -6.75 3.49 -13.87
C THR A 97 -6.00 4.72 -13.35
N ASP A 98 -6.71 5.79 -13.02
CA ASP A 98 -6.09 7.01 -12.48
C ASP A 98 -5.61 6.79 -11.06
N ILE A 99 -6.40 6.12 -10.22
CA ILE A 99 -6.01 5.78 -8.85
C ILE A 99 -4.84 4.79 -8.88
N HIS A 100 -4.91 3.78 -9.74
CA HIS A 100 -3.84 2.81 -9.92
C HIS A 100 -2.51 3.51 -10.26
N ALA A 101 -2.53 4.41 -11.25
CA ALA A 101 -1.36 5.17 -11.66
C ALA A 101 -0.84 6.07 -10.53
N LYS A 102 -1.73 6.67 -9.76
CA LYS A 102 -1.36 7.51 -8.62
C LYS A 102 -0.64 6.70 -7.54
N ILE A 103 -1.13 5.51 -7.25
CA ILE A 103 -0.49 4.62 -6.28
C ILE A 103 0.92 4.25 -6.74
N VAL A 104 1.09 3.89 -8.02
CA VAL A 104 2.40 3.56 -8.59
C VAL A 104 3.35 4.76 -8.45
N GLU A 105 2.88 5.96 -8.79
CA GLU A 105 3.67 7.19 -8.66
C GLU A 105 4.13 7.42 -7.22
N ILE A 106 3.22 7.28 -6.24
CA ILE A 106 3.54 7.46 -4.82
C ILE A 106 4.58 6.44 -4.38
N VAL A 107 4.38 5.17 -4.72
CA VAL A 107 5.32 4.09 -4.35
C VAL A 107 6.71 4.34 -4.95
N ASN A 108 6.77 4.74 -6.22
CA ASN A 108 8.05 5.00 -6.89
C ASN A 108 8.80 6.18 -6.27
N ARG A 109 8.08 7.13 -5.68
CA ARG A 109 8.71 8.25 -4.98
C ARG A 109 9.20 7.84 -3.59
N VAL A 110 8.44 7.01 -2.89
CA VAL A 110 8.69 6.64 -1.49
C VAL A 110 9.75 5.56 -1.37
N VAL A 111 9.77 4.57 -2.27
CA VAL A 111 10.70 3.44 -2.20
C VAL A 111 11.98 3.77 -2.96
N THR A 112 13.11 3.62 -2.26
CA THR A 112 14.45 3.87 -2.82
C THR A 112 15.33 2.63 -2.67
N GLN A 113 16.42 2.59 -3.38
CA GLN A 113 17.43 1.57 -3.15
C GLN A 113 18.36 2.04 -2.01
#